data_021548f695f8ae7f6ecdd28154b426de
#
_entry.id   021548f695f8ae7f6ecdd28154b426de
#
_cell.length_a   1.000
_cell.length_b   1.000
_cell.length_c   1.000
_cell.angle_alpha   90.00
_cell.angle_beta   90.00
_cell.angle_gamma   90.00
#
_symmetry.space_group_name_H-M   'P 1'
#
loop_
_entity.id
_entity.type
_entity.pdbx_description
1 polymer ?
#
loop_
_entity_poly.entity_id
_entity_poly.type
_entity_poly.pdbx_seq_one_letter_code
_entity_poly.pdbx_strand_id
1 'polypeptide(L)'
;VKDGNGFWRSCGKEVVLEQKVPCRVFYKKSWADVELGRKLLPNQDEEIVQFSENINGSGLVVVVIMKKNTATCPAIVICLGGPIAPMPDFLDQSSIYYHFIKQGFALIIPLRRGVSGIGKEWERALEGHYGEYDVEDTIAATDFVMLHHSDVIDTKNVFLYGGSYGGYVVGLIAGKANSNKRFKAIVSHCGVYDIAIYPWHCQGIPEETMKAYGNTTDKSVYSERVKDISPKTFVSNWNVPILFIHHLNDTTTWVGQSVAAYNDALKLRKDVALLIVHGPHTYDIPQKKSVFLEIVAFFETCKLNTI
;
A
#
# COMPACT_ATOMS: atom_id res chain seq x y z
N VAL A 1 -12.53 7.56 -23.04
CA VAL A 1 -13.56 7.00 -23.94
C VAL A 1 -12.85 6.34 -25.11
N LYS A 2 -13.35 5.19 -25.55
CA LYS A 2 -12.83 4.47 -26.71
C LYS A 2 -13.33 5.16 -27.96
N ASP A 3 -12.45 5.59 -28.87
CA ASP A 3 -12.86 6.16 -30.14
C ASP A 3 -13.34 5.06 -31.13
N GLY A 4 -13.93 5.48 -32.26
CA GLY A 4 -14.46 4.56 -33.26
C GLY A 4 -13.44 3.58 -33.87
N ASN A 5 -12.14 3.80 -33.66
CA ASN A 5 -11.02 2.95 -34.09
C ASN A 5 -10.47 2.06 -32.97
N GLY A 6 -11.09 2.09 -31.79
CA GLY A 6 -10.67 1.27 -30.68
C GLY A 6 -9.54 1.84 -29.84
N PHE A 7 -9.08 3.07 -30.10
CA PHE A 7 -8.06 3.75 -29.29
C PHE A 7 -8.70 4.53 -28.13
N TRP A 8 -8.01 4.57 -27.01
CA TRP A 8 -8.44 5.29 -25.83
C TRP A 8 -8.08 6.76 -25.93
N ARG A 9 -9.06 7.64 -25.74
CA ARG A 9 -8.86 9.09 -25.65
C ARG A 9 -9.29 9.59 -24.27
N SER A 10 -8.53 10.54 -23.75
CA SER A 10 -8.91 11.27 -22.53
C SER A 10 -10.20 12.05 -22.80
N CYS A 11 -11.22 11.82 -22.00
CA CYS A 11 -12.47 12.60 -22.01
C CYS A 11 -12.43 13.67 -20.91
N GLY A 12 -11.36 14.46 -20.87
CA GLY A 12 -11.17 15.55 -19.93
C GLY A 12 -10.41 15.18 -18.68
N LYS A 13 -10.83 14.24 -17.85
CA LYS A 13 -10.20 13.97 -16.54
C LYS A 13 -10.04 12.50 -16.21
N GLU A 14 -10.68 11.61 -16.94
CA GLU A 14 -10.79 10.19 -16.60
C GLU A 14 -10.84 9.30 -17.84
N VAL A 15 -10.10 8.22 -17.86
CA VAL A 15 -10.20 7.15 -18.86
C VAL A 15 -10.72 5.91 -18.16
N VAL A 16 -11.92 5.47 -18.51
CA VAL A 16 -12.54 4.26 -17.97
C VAL A 16 -12.47 3.15 -19.02
N LEU A 17 -11.85 2.04 -18.66
CA LEU A 17 -11.86 0.83 -19.46
C LEU A 17 -13.09 -0.01 -19.10
N GLU A 18 -14.08 -0.06 -19.99
CA GLU A 18 -15.19 -0.99 -19.84
C GLU A 18 -14.79 -2.38 -20.32
N GLN A 19 -14.58 -3.29 -19.39
CA GLN A 19 -14.55 -4.73 -19.64
C GLN A 19 -15.51 -5.43 -18.67
N LYS A 20 -15.91 -6.67 -18.98
CA LYS A 20 -16.82 -7.49 -18.15
C LYS A 20 -16.26 -7.87 -16.77
N VAL A 21 -15.06 -7.45 -16.44
CA VAL A 21 -14.43 -7.54 -15.11
C VAL A 21 -14.41 -6.11 -14.58
N PRO A 22 -14.77 -5.85 -13.31
CA PRO A 22 -14.71 -4.51 -12.74
C PRO A 22 -13.25 -4.05 -12.69
N CYS A 23 -12.87 -3.33 -13.72
CA CYS A 23 -11.52 -2.83 -13.90
C CYS A 23 -11.60 -1.34 -14.18
N ARG A 24 -10.93 -0.56 -13.34
CA ARG A 24 -10.87 0.90 -13.47
C ARG A 24 -9.42 1.32 -13.67
N VAL A 25 -9.12 1.91 -14.83
CA VAL A 25 -7.86 2.62 -15.05
C VAL A 25 -8.18 4.11 -15.05
N PHE A 26 -7.55 4.85 -14.15
CA PHE A 26 -7.67 6.29 -14.07
C PHE A 26 -6.33 6.91 -14.43
N TYR A 27 -6.34 7.81 -15.42
CA TYR A 27 -5.18 8.63 -15.76
C TYR A 27 -5.51 10.10 -15.52
N LYS A 28 -4.85 10.72 -14.57
CA LYS A 28 -4.99 12.15 -14.28
C LYS A 28 -3.74 12.91 -14.73
N LYS A 29 -3.91 13.80 -15.67
CA LYS A 29 -2.83 14.59 -16.25
C LYS A 29 -2.40 15.75 -15.35
N SER A 30 -3.33 16.31 -14.57
CA SER A 30 -3.09 17.44 -13.66
C SER A 30 -4.08 17.41 -12.50
N TRP A 31 -3.63 17.75 -11.32
CA TRP A 31 -4.45 17.86 -10.11
C TRP A 31 -5.13 19.23 -9.95
N ALA A 32 -4.73 20.24 -10.74
CA ALA A 32 -5.36 21.55 -10.73
C ALA A 32 -6.85 21.53 -11.07
N ASP A 33 -7.31 20.45 -11.72
CA ASP A 33 -8.68 20.29 -12.19
C ASP A 33 -9.60 19.51 -11.24
N VAL A 34 -9.10 19.04 -10.08
CA VAL A 34 -9.91 18.34 -9.10
C VAL A 34 -10.57 19.36 -8.19
N GLU A 35 -11.84 19.68 -8.44
CA GLU A 35 -12.68 20.36 -7.45
C GLU A 35 -12.83 19.46 -6.23
N LEU A 36 -12.02 19.74 -5.22
CA LEU A 36 -12.08 19.08 -3.93
C LEU A 36 -13.37 19.52 -3.24
N GLY A 37 -14.34 18.67 -3.22
CA GLY A 37 -15.53 18.91 -2.44
C GLY A 37 -15.15 19.33 -1.02
N ARG A 38 -15.52 20.58 -0.65
CA ARG A 38 -15.18 21.23 0.64
C ARG A 38 -15.71 20.51 1.89
N LYS A 39 -16.31 19.33 1.73
CA LYS A 39 -17.00 18.58 2.81
C LYS A 39 -16.17 17.52 3.54
N LEU A 40 -14.90 17.30 3.20
CA LEU A 40 -14.17 16.10 3.65
C LEU A 40 -13.09 16.32 4.73
N LEU A 41 -12.99 17.52 5.31
CA LEU A 41 -12.08 17.74 6.44
C LEU A 41 -12.92 17.98 7.70
N PRO A 42 -12.90 17.08 8.67
CA PRO A 42 -13.58 17.29 9.95
C PRO A 42 -12.96 18.45 10.73
N ASN A 43 -13.72 18.98 11.69
CA ASN A 43 -13.32 20.07 12.57
C ASN A 43 -12.02 19.74 13.32
N GLN A 44 -11.19 20.76 13.55
CA GLN A 44 -9.84 20.61 14.16
C GLN A 44 -9.85 20.21 15.64
N ASP A 45 -11.01 20.10 16.28
CA ASP A 45 -11.16 19.91 17.74
C ASP A 45 -11.36 18.44 18.17
N GLU A 46 -11.23 17.47 17.25
CA GLU A 46 -11.39 16.06 17.61
C GLU A 46 -10.12 15.50 18.22
N GLU A 47 -10.24 14.99 19.42
CA GLU A 47 -9.16 14.36 20.17
C GLU A 47 -8.71 13.04 19.50
N ILE A 48 -7.41 12.88 19.30
CA ILE A 48 -6.81 11.65 18.79
C ILE A 48 -6.19 10.89 19.97
N VAL A 49 -6.39 9.58 20.01
CA VAL A 49 -5.77 8.67 20.97
C VAL A 49 -4.78 7.77 20.27
N GLN A 50 -3.70 7.47 20.98
CA GLN A 50 -2.66 6.53 20.54
C GLN A 50 -2.35 5.58 21.67
N PHE A 51 -2.20 4.29 21.32
CA PHE A 51 -1.64 3.29 22.22
C PHE A 51 -0.69 2.35 21.48
N SER A 52 0.16 1.66 22.21
CA SER A 52 1.10 0.69 21.66
C SER A 52 1.18 -0.55 22.53
N GLU A 53 1.31 -1.71 21.92
CA GLU A 53 1.41 -2.98 22.61
C GLU A 53 2.53 -3.86 22.05
N ASN A 54 3.23 -4.58 22.94
CA ASN A 54 4.18 -5.59 22.56
C ASN A 54 3.45 -6.92 22.37
N ILE A 55 3.54 -7.48 21.19
CA ILE A 55 2.80 -8.68 20.82
C ILE A 55 3.42 -9.91 21.46
N ASN A 56 2.73 -10.47 22.44
CA ASN A 56 3.11 -11.70 23.14
C ASN A 56 4.57 -11.74 23.64
N GLY A 57 5.16 -10.59 23.94
CA GLY A 57 6.55 -10.52 24.39
C GLY A 57 7.60 -10.81 23.31
N SER A 58 7.21 -10.85 22.04
CA SER A 58 8.10 -11.16 20.91
C SER A 58 9.08 -10.04 20.54
N GLY A 59 8.89 -8.83 21.10
CA GLY A 59 9.59 -7.61 20.68
C GLY A 59 8.89 -6.88 19.54
N LEU A 60 7.96 -7.51 18.81
CA LEU A 60 7.14 -6.83 17.84
C LEU A 60 6.14 -5.92 18.55
N VAL A 61 6.19 -4.64 18.24
CA VAL A 61 5.27 -3.64 18.76
C VAL A 61 4.29 -3.23 17.68
N VAL A 62 3.02 -3.11 18.01
CA VAL A 62 2.01 -2.47 17.17
C VAL A 62 1.59 -1.15 17.81
N VAL A 63 1.49 -0.12 16.99
CA VAL A 63 0.92 1.19 17.38
C VAL A 63 -0.45 1.33 16.72
N VAL A 64 -1.43 1.75 17.51
CA VAL A 64 -2.78 2.08 17.00
C VAL A 64 -3.06 3.55 17.27
N ILE A 65 -3.50 4.27 16.23
CA ILE A 65 -3.84 5.70 16.30
C ILE A 65 -5.26 5.87 15.74
N MET A 66 -6.15 6.49 16.50
CA MET A 66 -7.54 6.67 16.11
C MET A 66 -8.16 7.91 16.77
N LYS A 67 -9.34 8.31 16.32
CA LYS A 67 -10.14 9.32 17.04
C LYS A 67 -10.63 8.78 18.37
N LYS A 68 -10.66 9.65 19.39
CA LYS A 68 -11.28 9.37 20.67
C LYS A 68 -12.81 9.26 20.53
N ASN A 69 -13.42 8.44 21.36
CA ASN A 69 -14.89 8.30 21.46
C ASN A 69 -15.58 7.86 20.14
N THR A 70 -14.92 7.18 19.28
CA THR A 70 -15.60 6.46 18.19
C THR A 70 -16.19 5.15 18.75
N ALA A 71 -17.42 4.82 18.34
CA ALA A 71 -17.85 3.42 18.27
C ALA A 71 -16.81 2.64 17.46
N THR A 72 -16.98 1.35 17.22
CA THR A 72 -16.03 0.62 16.35
C THR A 72 -15.77 1.37 15.04
N CYS A 73 -14.51 1.56 14.65
CA CYS A 73 -14.13 2.26 13.43
C CYS A 73 -13.39 1.34 12.45
N PRO A 74 -13.53 1.57 11.13
CA PRO A 74 -12.74 0.86 10.13
C PRO A 74 -11.26 1.15 10.35
N ALA A 75 -10.39 0.21 9.97
CA ALA A 75 -8.95 0.36 10.18
C ALA A 75 -8.15 0.23 8.89
N ILE A 76 -7.00 0.90 8.84
CA ILE A 76 -6.01 0.75 7.79
C ILE A 76 -4.71 0.26 8.42
N VAL A 77 -4.27 -0.94 8.03
CA VAL A 77 -2.94 -1.44 8.38
C VAL A 77 -1.92 -0.76 7.47
N ILE A 78 -0.88 -0.17 8.05
CA ILE A 78 0.12 0.62 7.34
C ILE A 78 1.41 -0.18 7.18
N CYS A 79 1.76 -0.50 5.95
CA CYS A 79 3.09 -0.99 5.59
C CYS A 79 3.99 0.19 5.24
N LEU A 80 4.94 0.49 6.10
CA LEU A 80 5.87 1.60 5.91
C LEU A 80 6.81 1.36 4.73
N GLY A 81 7.20 2.44 4.04
CA GLY A 81 8.25 2.43 3.03
C GLY A 81 9.61 2.02 3.59
N GLY A 82 10.64 2.11 2.82
CA GLY A 82 12.00 1.74 3.24
C GLY A 82 12.67 0.84 2.24
N PRO A 83 13.27 -0.31 2.60
CA PRO A 83 12.97 -1.29 3.67
C PRO A 83 13.33 -0.87 5.10
N ILE A 84 14.43 -0.15 5.27
CA ILE A 84 14.83 0.44 6.55
C ILE A 84 14.45 1.92 6.50
N ALA A 85 13.50 2.33 7.31
CA ALA A 85 13.03 3.72 7.33
C ALA A 85 12.59 4.12 8.74
N PRO A 86 12.81 5.40 9.11
CA PRO A 86 12.29 5.93 10.35
C PRO A 86 10.76 5.96 10.34
N MET A 87 10.17 5.89 11.52
CA MET A 87 8.73 6.14 11.66
C MET A 87 8.42 7.58 11.20
N PRO A 88 7.43 7.76 10.31
CA PRO A 88 6.94 9.09 10.00
C PRO A 88 6.18 9.70 11.20
N ASP A 89 6.06 11.01 11.21
CA ASP A 89 5.09 11.66 12.09
C ASP A 89 3.68 11.44 11.52
N PHE A 90 2.94 10.53 12.14
CA PHE A 90 1.56 10.20 11.73
C PHE A 90 0.58 11.32 12.05
N LEU A 91 0.92 12.24 12.91
CA LEU A 91 0.09 13.36 13.33
C LEU A 91 0.43 14.66 12.60
N ASP A 92 1.47 14.66 11.76
CA ASP A 92 1.74 15.77 10.85
C ASP A 92 0.53 15.99 9.93
N GLN A 93 -0.07 17.19 10.02
CA GLN A 93 -1.27 17.58 9.26
C GLN A 93 -1.06 17.55 7.74
N SER A 94 0.18 17.56 7.26
CA SER A 94 0.52 17.36 5.85
C SER A 94 0.59 15.88 5.45
N SER A 95 0.59 14.97 6.42
CA SER A 95 0.69 13.54 6.19
C SER A 95 -0.64 12.94 5.70
N ILE A 96 -0.57 12.01 4.75
CA ILE A 96 -1.73 11.22 4.33
C ILE A 96 -2.31 10.41 5.51
N TYR A 97 -1.47 10.02 6.45
CA TYR A 97 -1.87 9.25 7.63
C TYR A 97 -2.78 10.06 8.55
N TYR A 98 -2.44 11.33 8.82
CA TYR A 98 -3.30 12.24 9.57
C TYR A 98 -4.69 12.37 8.94
N HIS A 99 -4.74 12.48 7.62
CA HIS A 99 -6.01 12.59 6.91
C HIS A 99 -6.85 11.30 6.99
N PHE A 100 -6.25 10.11 7.00
CA PHE A 100 -6.98 8.86 7.26
C PHE A 100 -7.63 8.86 8.66
N ILE A 101 -6.89 9.29 9.69
CA ILE A 101 -7.44 9.41 11.05
C ILE A 101 -8.61 10.39 11.07
N LYS A 102 -8.47 11.53 10.42
CA LYS A 102 -9.54 12.57 10.36
C LYS A 102 -10.78 12.07 9.60
N GLN A 103 -10.66 11.13 8.69
CA GLN A 103 -11.79 10.46 8.03
C GLN A 103 -12.42 9.34 8.87
N GLY A 104 -11.91 9.08 10.07
CA GLY A 104 -12.49 8.10 10.99
C GLY A 104 -11.93 6.69 10.83
N PHE A 105 -10.79 6.52 10.13
CA PHE A 105 -10.06 5.27 10.14
C PHE A 105 -9.11 5.20 11.35
N ALA A 106 -9.05 4.06 12.00
CA ALA A 106 -7.91 3.73 12.86
C ALA A 106 -6.71 3.37 11.99
N LEU A 107 -5.51 3.75 12.39
CA LEU A 107 -4.27 3.25 11.80
C LEU A 107 -3.71 2.16 12.67
N ILE A 108 -3.40 1.01 12.09
CA ILE A 108 -2.68 -0.09 12.71
C ILE A 108 -1.28 -0.10 12.10
N ILE A 109 -0.28 0.17 12.92
CA ILE A 109 1.10 0.41 12.46
C ILE A 109 2.00 -0.64 13.09
N PRO A 110 2.31 -1.73 12.38
CA PRO A 110 3.32 -2.70 12.83
C PRO A 110 4.70 -2.06 12.85
N LEU A 111 5.35 -2.02 13.99
CA LEU A 111 6.77 -1.67 14.08
C LEU A 111 7.60 -2.90 13.73
N ARG A 112 7.42 -3.35 12.49
CA ARG A 112 8.04 -4.55 11.96
C ARG A 112 9.57 -4.52 12.02
N ARG A 113 10.21 -5.67 11.97
CA ARG A 113 11.67 -5.75 11.75
C ARG A 113 12.06 -4.89 10.54
N GLY A 114 13.15 -4.13 10.67
CA GLY A 114 13.61 -3.15 9.69
C GLY A 114 13.14 -1.71 9.97
N VAL A 115 12.21 -1.45 10.89
CA VAL A 115 11.86 -0.08 11.29
C VAL A 115 12.96 0.50 12.17
N SER A 116 13.44 1.73 11.81
CA SER A 116 14.48 2.43 12.56
C SER A 116 13.92 3.09 13.81
N GLY A 117 14.80 3.32 14.80
CA GLY A 117 14.49 4.08 16.01
C GLY A 117 14.03 3.23 17.20
N ILE A 118 13.87 1.93 17.04
CA ILE A 118 13.52 0.98 18.11
C ILE A 118 14.66 0.01 18.47
N GLY A 119 15.82 0.20 17.89
CA GLY A 119 17.05 -0.54 18.17
C GLY A 119 17.74 -1.04 16.91
N LYS A 120 19.08 -0.97 16.91
CA LYS A 120 19.88 -1.38 15.74
C LYS A 120 19.75 -2.86 15.40
N GLU A 121 19.56 -3.70 16.39
CA GLU A 121 19.36 -5.14 16.20
C GLU A 121 18.04 -5.42 15.48
N TRP A 122 16.96 -4.74 15.89
CA TRP A 122 15.65 -4.81 15.24
C TRP A 122 15.67 -4.28 13.80
N GLU A 123 16.37 -3.16 13.58
CA GLU A 123 16.55 -2.56 12.26
C GLU A 123 17.28 -3.52 11.32
N ARG A 124 18.35 -4.18 11.78
CA ARG A 124 19.13 -5.12 10.97
C ARG A 124 18.50 -6.48 10.81
N ALA A 125 17.57 -6.86 11.66
CA ALA A 125 16.93 -8.17 11.60
C ALA A 125 16.20 -8.45 10.28
N LEU A 126 15.90 -7.41 9.49
CA LEU A 126 15.30 -7.58 8.17
C LEU A 126 16.33 -7.91 7.08
N GLU A 127 17.62 -7.65 7.31
CA GLU A 127 18.68 -7.92 6.32
C GLU A 127 18.70 -9.41 5.95
N GLY A 128 18.60 -9.72 4.66
CA GLY A 128 18.51 -11.09 4.15
C GLY A 128 17.15 -11.75 4.24
N HIS A 129 16.13 -11.07 4.81
CA HIS A 129 14.77 -11.59 5.03
C HIS A 129 13.67 -10.68 4.47
N TYR A 130 14.02 -9.91 3.42
CA TYR A 130 13.08 -9.02 2.74
C TYR A 130 11.93 -9.84 2.10
N GLY A 131 10.69 -9.41 2.34
CA GLY A 131 9.50 -10.11 1.85
C GLY A 131 9.11 -11.35 2.66
N GLU A 132 9.77 -11.58 3.79
CA GLU A 132 9.48 -12.65 4.75
C GLU A 132 9.07 -12.04 6.09
N TYR A 133 10.02 -11.53 6.85
CA TYR A 133 9.80 -11.02 8.21
C TYR A 133 8.87 -9.81 8.27
N ASP A 134 8.92 -8.94 7.27
CA ASP A 134 8.02 -7.80 7.15
C ASP A 134 6.56 -8.23 6.87
N VAL A 135 6.36 -9.29 6.10
CA VAL A 135 5.05 -9.90 5.87
C VAL A 135 4.55 -10.57 7.16
N GLU A 136 5.38 -11.39 7.80
CA GLU A 136 5.05 -12.09 9.05
C GLU A 136 4.65 -11.11 10.15
N ASP A 137 5.48 -10.09 10.40
CA ASP A 137 5.25 -9.10 11.44
C ASP A 137 3.97 -8.29 11.17
N THR A 138 3.73 -7.92 9.91
CA THR A 138 2.52 -7.18 9.55
C THR A 138 1.26 -8.02 9.78
N ILE A 139 1.30 -9.29 9.44
CA ILE A 139 0.17 -10.21 9.65
C ILE A 139 -0.04 -10.46 11.14
N ALA A 140 1.04 -10.74 11.90
CA ALA A 140 0.95 -10.97 13.34
C ALA A 140 0.35 -9.75 14.08
N ALA A 141 0.78 -8.53 13.72
CA ALA A 141 0.23 -7.32 14.31
C ALA A 141 -1.24 -7.09 13.93
N THR A 142 -1.61 -7.39 12.68
CA THR A 142 -3.00 -7.29 12.24
C THR A 142 -3.89 -8.26 12.99
N ASP A 143 -3.51 -9.54 13.08
CA ASP A 143 -4.27 -10.57 13.77
C ASP A 143 -4.42 -10.26 15.26
N PHE A 144 -3.34 -9.77 15.89
CA PHE A 144 -3.35 -9.37 17.30
C PHE A 144 -4.38 -8.25 17.55
N VAL A 145 -4.36 -7.18 16.76
CA VAL A 145 -5.29 -6.06 16.93
C VAL A 145 -6.73 -6.49 16.66
N MET A 146 -6.97 -7.28 15.61
CA MET A 146 -8.31 -7.78 15.31
C MET A 146 -8.87 -8.69 16.41
N LEU A 147 -8.02 -9.42 17.13
CA LEU A 147 -8.43 -10.31 18.21
C LEU A 147 -8.68 -9.55 19.52
N HIS A 148 -7.78 -8.61 19.87
CA HIS A 148 -7.76 -7.99 21.21
C HIS A 148 -8.45 -6.62 21.27
N HIS A 149 -8.70 -5.96 20.13
CA HIS A 149 -9.28 -4.62 20.04
C HIS A 149 -10.54 -4.55 19.17
N SER A 150 -11.28 -5.67 19.08
CA SER A 150 -12.56 -5.73 18.33
C SER A 150 -13.69 -4.87 18.94
N ASP A 151 -13.51 -4.37 20.15
CA ASP A 151 -14.38 -3.42 20.82
C ASP A 151 -14.27 -2.00 20.25
N VAL A 152 -13.12 -1.65 19.64
CA VAL A 152 -12.86 -0.34 19.04
C VAL A 152 -12.58 -0.41 17.54
N ILE A 153 -12.15 -1.56 17.01
CA ILE A 153 -11.87 -1.79 15.59
C ILE A 153 -13.01 -2.58 14.92
N ASP A 154 -13.55 -2.06 13.84
CA ASP A 154 -14.45 -2.81 12.97
C ASP A 154 -13.65 -3.84 12.15
N THR A 155 -13.58 -5.05 12.68
CA THR A 155 -12.80 -6.15 12.09
C THR A 155 -13.31 -6.64 10.73
N LYS A 156 -14.50 -6.20 10.30
CA LYS A 156 -15.06 -6.49 8.97
C LYS A 156 -14.59 -5.49 7.93
N ASN A 157 -14.08 -4.33 8.35
CA ASN A 157 -13.64 -3.25 7.49
C ASN A 157 -12.19 -2.87 7.81
N VAL A 158 -11.29 -3.84 7.71
CA VAL A 158 -9.85 -3.66 7.80
C VAL A 158 -9.26 -3.61 6.40
N PHE A 159 -8.48 -2.58 6.12
CA PHE A 159 -7.82 -2.31 4.85
C PHE A 159 -6.31 -2.38 5.00
N LEU A 160 -5.59 -2.51 3.88
CA LEU A 160 -4.14 -2.55 3.87
C LEU A 160 -3.61 -1.47 2.90
N TYR A 161 -2.69 -0.64 3.37
CA TYR A 161 -2.04 0.39 2.58
C TYR A 161 -0.52 0.31 2.72
N GLY A 162 0.19 0.41 1.61
CA GLY A 162 1.64 0.53 1.62
C GLY A 162 2.17 1.38 0.49
N GLY A 163 3.15 2.24 0.81
CA GLY A 163 3.85 3.08 -0.16
C GLY A 163 5.29 2.60 -0.40
N SER A 164 5.79 2.70 -1.64
CA SER A 164 7.16 2.33 -1.98
C SER A 164 7.47 0.87 -1.60
N TYR A 165 8.47 0.63 -0.77
CA TYR A 165 8.72 -0.70 -0.21
C TYR A 165 7.47 -1.29 0.49
N GLY A 166 6.69 -0.47 1.19
CA GLY A 166 5.40 -0.91 1.75
C GLY A 166 4.42 -1.36 0.66
N GLY A 167 4.44 -0.73 -0.51
CA GLY A 167 3.66 -1.15 -1.69
C GLY A 167 4.08 -2.51 -2.23
N TYR A 168 5.36 -2.87 -2.10
CA TYR A 168 5.88 -4.20 -2.36
C TYR A 168 5.35 -5.21 -1.34
N VAL A 169 5.46 -4.90 -0.05
CA VAL A 169 5.03 -5.78 1.04
C VAL A 169 3.53 -6.08 0.95
N VAL A 170 2.68 -5.10 0.65
CA VAL A 170 1.23 -5.36 0.50
C VAL A 170 0.92 -6.25 -0.70
N GLY A 171 1.71 -6.17 -1.78
CA GLY A 171 1.61 -7.08 -2.92
C GLY A 171 1.93 -8.54 -2.57
N LEU A 172 2.90 -8.77 -1.67
CA LEU A 172 3.20 -10.09 -1.13
C LEU A 172 2.10 -10.58 -0.19
N ILE A 173 1.64 -9.75 0.72
CA ILE A 173 0.55 -10.07 1.65
C ILE A 173 -0.71 -10.46 0.87
N ALA A 174 -1.01 -9.76 -0.22
CA ALA A 174 -2.15 -10.07 -1.08
C ALA A 174 -2.15 -11.53 -1.58
N GLY A 175 -0.95 -12.09 -1.83
CA GLY A 175 -0.82 -13.42 -2.40
C GLY A 175 -0.37 -14.53 -1.45
N LYS A 176 0.32 -14.19 -0.36
CA LYS A 176 0.91 -15.18 0.57
C LYS A 176 0.05 -15.46 1.80
N ALA A 177 -0.71 -14.51 2.30
CA ALA A 177 -1.21 -14.51 3.67
C ALA A 177 -2.72 -14.74 3.83
N ASN A 178 -3.39 -15.37 2.88
CA ASN A 178 -4.86 -15.48 2.89
C ASN A 178 -5.54 -14.12 3.17
N SER A 179 -5.16 -13.13 2.40
CA SER A 179 -5.50 -11.73 2.61
C SER A 179 -7.02 -11.47 2.69
N ASN A 180 -7.82 -12.24 1.96
CA ASN A 180 -9.28 -12.17 1.97
C ASN A 180 -9.93 -12.47 3.33
N LYS A 181 -9.22 -13.09 4.25
CA LYS A 181 -9.69 -13.33 5.63
C LYS A 181 -9.44 -12.13 6.56
N ARG A 182 -8.57 -11.21 6.16
CA ARG A 182 -8.12 -10.08 6.98
C ARG A 182 -8.49 -8.74 6.41
N PHE A 183 -8.33 -8.59 5.09
CA PHE A 183 -8.44 -7.30 4.44
C PHE A 183 -9.63 -7.24 3.49
N LYS A 184 -10.37 -6.16 3.57
CA LYS A 184 -11.50 -5.86 2.69
C LYS A 184 -11.02 -5.35 1.32
N ALA A 185 -9.93 -4.58 1.29
CA ALA A 185 -9.24 -4.12 0.09
C ALA A 185 -7.81 -3.70 0.40
N ILE A 186 -6.98 -3.60 -0.64
CA ILE A 186 -5.54 -3.32 -0.55
C ILE A 186 -5.18 -2.15 -1.48
N VAL A 187 -4.30 -1.26 -1.04
CA VAL A 187 -3.70 -0.22 -1.88
C VAL A 187 -2.18 -0.38 -1.92
N SER A 188 -1.65 -0.59 -3.11
CA SER A 188 -0.21 -0.56 -3.39
C SER A 188 0.16 0.74 -4.09
N HIS A 189 0.90 1.62 -3.42
CA HIS A 189 1.27 2.94 -3.91
C HIS A 189 2.76 2.98 -4.26
N CYS A 190 3.10 3.16 -5.52
CA CYS A 190 4.48 3.14 -6.04
C CYS A 190 5.26 1.88 -5.62
N GLY A 191 4.58 0.73 -5.55
CA GLY A 191 5.17 -0.52 -5.09
C GLY A 191 6.00 -1.24 -6.16
N VAL A 192 6.90 -2.11 -5.70
CA VAL A 192 7.63 -3.04 -6.57
C VAL A 192 6.81 -4.31 -6.74
N TYR A 193 6.66 -4.74 -7.98
CA TYR A 193 5.90 -5.95 -8.34
C TYR A 193 6.80 -7.13 -8.70
N ASP A 194 7.84 -6.86 -9.47
CA ASP A 194 8.80 -7.87 -9.95
C ASP A 194 10.19 -7.51 -9.46
N ILE A 195 10.63 -8.20 -8.40
CA ILE A 195 11.96 -7.99 -7.81
C ILE A 195 13.05 -8.43 -8.77
N ALA A 196 12.80 -9.41 -9.65
CA ALA A 196 13.82 -9.91 -10.57
C ALA A 196 14.31 -8.84 -11.55
N ILE A 197 13.45 -7.89 -11.92
CA ILE A 197 13.80 -6.79 -12.83
C ILE A 197 14.01 -5.44 -12.12
N TYR A 198 13.66 -5.35 -10.84
CA TYR A 198 13.73 -4.10 -10.08
C TYR A 198 15.11 -3.42 -10.11
N PRO A 199 16.25 -4.12 -9.97
CA PRO A 199 17.57 -3.48 -9.99
C PRO A 199 17.83 -2.64 -11.24
N TRP A 200 17.20 -2.97 -12.37
CA TRP A 200 17.36 -2.24 -13.64
C TRP A 200 16.32 -1.13 -13.83
N HIS A 201 15.35 -1.03 -12.94
CA HIS A 201 14.23 -0.06 -12.99
C HIS A 201 14.26 0.92 -11.81
N CYS A 202 15.33 0.96 -11.03
CA CYS A 202 15.48 1.89 -9.91
C CYS A 202 16.71 2.79 -10.11
N GLN A 203 16.67 3.96 -9.46
CA GLN A 203 17.88 4.75 -9.28
C GLN A 203 18.74 4.09 -8.20
N GLY A 204 19.91 3.62 -8.56
CA GLY A 204 20.85 2.99 -7.64
C GLY A 204 21.85 2.12 -8.39
N ILE A 205 22.71 1.44 -7.62
CA ILE A 205 23.66 0.49 -8.17
C ILE A 205 22.95 -0.87 -8.23
N PRO A 206 22.71 -1.43 -9.44
CA PRO A 206 22.02 -2.72 -9.58
C PRO A 206 22.62 -3.82 -8.74
N GLU A 207 23.97 -3.85 -8.61
CA GLU A 207 24.68 -4.83 -7.79
C GLU A 207 24.36 -4.75 -6.30
N GLU A 208 24.23 -3.53 -5.74
CA GLU A 208 23.85 -3.34 -4.33
C GLU A 208 22.44 -3.85 -4.08
N THR A 209 21.52 -3.54 -4.99
CA THR A 209 20.13 -4.02 -4.91
C THR A 209 20.09 -5.56 -5.02
N MET A 210 20.85 -6.13 -5.94
CA MET A 210 20.93 -7.59 -6.09
C MET A 210 21.52 -8.27 -4.85
N LYS A 211 22.53 -7.67 -4.22
CA LYS A 211 23.06 -8.15 -2.94
C LYS A 211 22.03 -8.05 -1.83
N ALA A 212 21.31 -6.94 -1.74
CA ALA A 212 20.30 -6.71 -0.70
C ALA A 212 19.19 -7.77 -0.75
N TYR A 213 18.60 -8.01 -1.91
CA TYR A 213 17.45 -8.93 -2.05
C TYR A 213 17.86 -10.38 -2.35
N GLY A 214 18.91 -10.60 -3.10
CA GLY A 214 19.30 -11.93 -3.58
C GLY A 214 20.64 -12.43 -3.02
N ASN A 215 21.34 -11.64 -2.22
CA ASN A 215 22.67 -11.95 -1.70
C ASN A 215 23.65 -12.45 -2.79
N THR A 216 23.61 -11.83 -3.98
CA THR A 216 24.42 -12.19 -5.13
C THR A 216 24.56 -11.02 -6.09
N THR A 217 25.58 -11.04 -6.95
CA THR A 217 25.73 -10.14 -8.10
C THR A 217 25.53 -10.86 -9.44
N ASP A 218 25.33 -12.18 -9.41
CA ASP A 218 25.03 -12.97 -10.60
C ASP A 218 23.53 -12.86 -10.92
N LYS A 219 23.22 -12.38 -12.13
CA LYS A 219 21.85 -12.14 -12.60
C LYS A 219 20.99 -13.40 -12.65
N SER A 220 21.56 -14.52 -13.04
CA SER A 220 20.82 -15.78 -13.14
C SER A 220 20.47 -16.32 -11.76
N VAL A 221 21.42 -16.31 -10.85
CA VAL A 221 21.24 -16.71 -9.46
C VAL A 221 20.26 -15.77 -8.76
N TYR A 222 20.36 -14.45 -9.01
CA TYR A 222 19.45 -13.46 -8.46
C TYR A 222 17.99 -13.74 -8.84
N SER A 223 17.72 -13.92 -10.13
CA SER A 223 16.38 -14.15 -10.63
C SER A 223 15.70 -15.38 -10.00
N GLU A 224 16.45 -16.42 -9.71
CA GLU A 224 15.92 -17.60 -9.02
C GLU A 224 15.65 -17.31 -7.53
N ARG A 225 16.58 -16.66 -6.84
CA ARG A 225 16.48 -16.37 -5.39
C ARG A 225 15.34 -15.44 -5.03
N VAL A 226 14.99 -14.51 -5.92
CA VAL A 226 13.95 -13.52 -5.63
C VAL A 226 12.54 -13.94 -6.07
N LYS A 227 12.35 -15.12 -6.61
CA LYS A 227 11.03 -15.63 -7.02
C LYS A 227 10.05 -15.64 -5.86
N ASP A 228 10.44 -16.20 -4.73
CA ASP A 228 9.57 -16.38 -3.56
C ASP A 228 9.31 -15.10 -2.77
N ILE A 229 10.01 -14.03 -3.12
CA ILE A 229 9.80 -12.69 -2.57
C ILE A 229 9.30 -11.70 -3.62
N SER A 230 8.92 -12.14 -4.80
CA SER A 230 8.35 -11.31 -5.88
C SER A 230 6.83 -11.38 -5.85
N PRO A 231 6.09 -10.27 -5.65
CA PRO A 231 4.62 -10.26 -5.71
C PRO A 231 4.06 -10.92 -6.97
N LYS A 232 4.76 -10.77 -8.09
CA LYS A 232 4.44 -11.38 -9.39
C LYS A 232 4.19 -12.88 -9.32
N THR A 233 4.93 -13.60 -8.50
CA THR A 233 4.79 -15.06 -8.34
C THR A 233 3.44 -15.46 -7.76
N PHE A 234 2.80 -14.56 -7.01
CA PHE A 234 1.60 -14.87 -6.24
C PHE A 234 0.31 -14.22 -6.75
N VAL A 235 0.31 -13.62 -7.94
CA VAL A 235 -0.85 -12.91 -8.50
C VAL A 235 -2.11 -13.80 -8.58
N SER A 236 -1.93 -15.09 -8.87
CA SER A 236 -3.04 -16.04 -8.88
C SER A 236 -3.81 -16.14 -7.56
N ASN A 237 -3.14 -15.80 -6.46
CA ASN A 237 -3.71 -15.86 -5.11
C ASN A 237 -4.31 -14.52 -4.65
N TRP A 238 -4.26 -13.46 -5.45
CA TRP A 238 -4.86 -12.17 -5.10
C TRP A 238 -6.39 -12.29 -5.13
N ASN A 239 -7.01 -12.34 -3.97
CA ASN A 239 -8.44 -12.62 -3.80
C ASN A 239 -9.20 -11.50 -3.09
N VAL A 240 -8.62 -10.29 -3.05
CA VAL A 240 -9.24 -9.05 -2.56
C VAL A 240 -9.08 -7.96 -3.61
N PRO A 241 -9.97 -6.95 -3.65
CA PRO A 241 -9.79 -5.78 -4.51
C PRO A 241 -8.46 -5.08 -4.24
N ILE A 242 -7.71 -4.73 -5.30
CA ILE A 242 -6.43 -4.03 -5.17
C ILE A 242 -6.43 -2.78 -6.05
N LEU A 243 -6.13 -1.64 -5.45
CA LEU A 243 -5.84 -0.39 -6.16
C LEU A 243 -4.33 -0.19 -6.23
N PHE A 244 -3.80 -0.16 -7.45
CA PHE A 244 -2.45 0.29 -7.72
C PHE A 244 -2.45 1.79 -7.98
N ILE A 245 -1.59 2.52 -7.29
CA ILE A 245 -1.34 3.95 -7.54
C ILE A 245 0.12 4.11 -7.89
N HIS A 246 0.43 4.81 -9.00
CA HIS A 246 1.82 5.04 -9.37
C HIS A 246 2.04 6.41 -9.97
N HIS A 247 3.19 7.00 -9.71
CA HIS A 247 3.55 8.29 -10.27
C HIS A 247 4.29 8.10 -11.61
N LEU A 248 3.89 8.88 -12.61
CA LEU A 248 4.39 8.73 -13.97
C LEU A 248 5.90 8.99 -14.09
N ASN A 249 6.41 9.93 -13.29
CA ASN A 249 7.81 10.34 -13.30
C ASN A 249 8.61 9.74 -12.15
N ASP A 250 8.14 8.61 -11.60
CA ASP A 250 8.83 7.88 -10.55
C ASP A 250 10.10 7.23 -11.08
N THR A 251 11.23 7.65 -10.54
CA THR A 251 12.57 7.14 -10.90
C THR A 251 13.14 6.20 -9.84
N THR A 252 12.48 6.06 -8.70
CA THR A 252 12.86 5.14 -7.61
C THR A 252 12.23 3.76 -7.83
N THR A 253 10.92 3.75 -8.07
CA THR A 253 10.19 2.56 -8.50
C THR A 253 9.50 2.90 -9.81
N TRP A 254 9.97 2.33 -10.90
CA TRP A 254 9.44 2.65 -12.22
C TRP A 254 7.94 2.31 -12.36
N VAL A 255 7.15 3.22 -12.94
CA VAL A 255 5.71 3.07 -13.14
C VAL A 255 5.31 1.75 -13.82
N GLY A 256 6.18 1.19 -14.65
CA GLY A 256 6.00 -0.11 -15.29
C GLY A 256 5.80 -1.26 -14.32
N GLN A 257 6.25 -1.15 -13.07
CA GLN A 257 6.00 -2.15 -12.03
C GLN A 257 4.49 -2.29 -11.76
N SER A 258 3.79 -1.18 -11.52
CA SER A 258 2.34 -1.22 -11.30
C SER A 258 1.54 -1.52 -12.57
N VAL A 259 2.02 -1.06 -13.73
CA VAL A 259 1.38 -1.40 -15.02
C VAL A 259 1.47 -2.90 -15.29
N ALA A 260 2.61 -3.53 -15.02
CA ALA A 260 2.79 -4.97 -15.18
C ALA A 260 1.90 -5.75 -14.19
N ALA A 261 1.89 -5.34 -12.91
CA ALA A 261 1.03 -5.94 -11.87
C ALA A 261 -0.44 -5.92 -12.29
N TYR A 262 -0.93 -4.76 -12.71
CA TYR A 262 -2.29 -4.56 -13.17
C TYR A 262 -2.62 -5.47 -14.38
N ASN A 263 -1.77 -5.49 -15.40
CA ASN A 263 -2.00 -6.29 -16.60
C ASN A 263 -2.00 -7.81 -16.32
N ASP A 264 -1.09 -8.28 -15.48
CA ASP A 264 -1.02 -9.71 -15.13
C ASP A 264 -2.22 -10.12 -14.26
N ALA A 265 -2.66 -9.25 -13.34
CA ALA A 265 -3.86 -9.46 -12.56
C ALA A 265 -5.14 -9.51 -13.42
N LEU A 266 -5.26 -8.63 -14.43
CA LEU A 266 -6.36 -8.63 -15.39
C LEU A 266 -6.46 -9.93 -16.19
N LYS A 267 -5.32 -10.44 -16.68
CA LYS A 267 -5.27 -11.74 -17.40
C LYS A 267 -5.84 -12.87 -16.54
N LEU A 268 -5.66 -12.78 -15.23
CA LEU A 268 -6.18 -13.75 -14.25
C LEU A 268 -7.55 -13.36 -13.68
N ARG A 269 -8.21 -12.36 -14.26
CA ARG A 269 -9.55 -11.87 -13.87
C ARG A 269 -9.64 -11.45 -12.41
N LYS A 270 -8.57 -10.86 -11.86
CA LYS A 270 -8.55 -10.32 -10.51
C LYS A 270 -9.25 -8.96 -10.45
N ASP A 271 -9.82 -8.63 -9.31
CA ASP A 271 -10.44 -7.32 -9.07
C ASP A 271 -9.34 -6.29 -8.77
N VAL A 272 -8.99 -5.53 -9.80
CA VAL A 272 -7.89 -4.56 -9.72
C VAL A 272 -8.22 -3.26 -10.41
N ALA A 273 -7.69 -2.17 -9.88
CA ALA A 273 -7.71 -0.84 -10.48
C ALA A 273 -6.30 -0.26 -10.55
N LEU A 274 -6.05 0.62 -11.52
CA LEU A 274 -4.78 1.34 -11.68
C LEU A 274 -5.04 2.84 -11.81
N LEU A 275 -4.43 3.61 -10.94
CA LEU A 275 -4.40 5.07 -10.99
C LEU A 275 -2.97 5.54 -11.28
N ILE A 276 -2.76 6.18 -12.43
CA ILE A 276 -1.48 6.82 -12.76
C ILE A 276 -1.62 8.32 -12.58
N VAL A 277 -0.72 8.91 -11.80
CA VAL A 277 -0.68 10.34 -11.51
C VAL A 277 0.64 10.96 -11.94
N HIS A 278 0.64 12.25 -12.26
CA HIS A 278 1.89 12.96 -12.50
C HIS A 278 2.64 13.19 -11.18
N GLY A 279 3.94 13.07 -11.22
CA GLY A 279 4.82 13.38 -10.10
C GLY A 279 5.99 12.40 -9.98
N PRO A 280 6.99 12.75 -9.18
CA PRO A 280 8.11 11.88 -8.79
C PRO A 280 7.66 10.88 -7.73
N HIS A 281 8.58 10.03 -7.27
CA HIS A 281 8.34 9.05 -6.19
C HIS A 281 7.77 9.69 -4.92
N THR A 282 8.30 10.87 -4.55
CA THR A 282 7.74 11.73 -3.51
C THR A 282 6.93 12.85 -4.18
N TYR A 283 5.82 13.25 -3.59
CA TYR A 283 4.88 14.23 -4.14
C TYR A 283 4.54 15.32 -3.13
N ASP A 284 4.15 16.48 -3.62
CA ASP A 284 3.78 17.63 -2.80
C ASP A 284 2.40 17.49 -2.12
N ILE A 285 2.05 18.44 -1.26
CA ILE A 285 0.78 18.41 -0.49
C ILE A 285 -0.47 18.34 -1.39
N PRO A 286 -0.61 19.14 -2.47
CA PRO A 286 -1.77 19.07 -3.35
C PRO A 286 -1.94 17.67 -3.98
N GLN A 287 -0.85 17.07 -4.45
CA GLN A 287 -0.89 15.72 -5.02
C GLN A 287 -1.23 14.68 -3.96
N LYS A 288 -0.66 14.77 -2.74
CA LYS A 288 -1.01 13.90 -1.61
C LYS A 288 -2.50 13.92 -1.32
N LYS A 289 -3.11 15.11 -1.25
CA LYS A 289 -4.52 15.27 -0.95
C LYS A 289 -5.43 14.58 -1.97
N SER A 290 -5.08 14.64 -3.24
CA SER A 290 -5.82 14.03 -4.32
C SER A 290 -5.71 12.51 -4.32
N VAL A 291 -4.50 11.97 -4.13
CA VAL A 291 -4.26 10.53 -3.97
C VAL A 291 -5.01 9.99 -2.77
N PHE A 292 -4.99 10.72 -1.66
CA PHE A 292 -5.75 10.39 -0.47
C PHE A 292 -7.26 10.21 -0.75
N LEU A 293 -7.87 11.14 -1.49
CA LEU A 293 -9.31 11.05 -1.81
C LEU A 293 -9.65 9.82 -2.66
N GLU A 294 -8.80 9.46 -3.62
CA GLU A 294 -8.99 8.24 -4.42
C GLU A 294 -8.88 6.97 -3.55
N ILE A 295 -7.94 6.94 -2.60
CA ILE A 295 -7.80 5.82 -1.67
C ILE A 295 -9.05 5.69 -0.79
N VAL A 296 -9.51 6.79 -0.21
CA VAL A 296 -10.73 6.78 0.63
C VAL A 296 -11.94 6.35 -0.18
N ALA A 297 -12.13 6.89 -1.37
CA ALA A 297 -13.25 6.51 -2.24
C ALA A 297 -13.21 5.02 -2.61
N PHE A 298 -12.02 4.47 -2.87
CA PHE A 298 -11.85 3.05 -3.13
C PHE A 298 -12.23 2.20 -1.90
N PHE A 299 -11.74 2.55 -0.71
CA PHE A 299 -12.07 1.84 0.51
C PHE A 299 -13.57 1.91 0.84
N GLU A 300 -14.19 3.08 0.72
CA GLU A 300 -15.63 3.24 0.95
C GLU A 300 -16.47 2.41 -0.03
N THR A 301 -16.06 2.34 -1.30
CA THR A 301 -16.73 1.48 -2.28
C THR A 301 -16.65 0.00 -1.88
N CYS A 302 -15.50 -0.44 -1.37
CA CYS A 302 -15.31 -1.82 -0.93
C CYS A 302 -16.07 -2.14 0.36
N LYS A 303 -16.29 -1.15 1.26
CA LYS A 303 -17.14 -1.33 2.45
C LYS A 303 -18.59 -1.66 2.07
N LEU A 304 -19.13 -0.96 1.08
CA LEU A 304 -20.52 -1.10 0.65
C LEU A 304 -20.82 -2.42 -0.06
N ASN A 305 -19.81 -3.02 -0.70
CA ASN A 305 -19.93 -4.30 -1.39
C ASN A 305 -19.84 -5.48 -0.40
N THR A 306 -20.73 -5.52 0.59
CA THR A 306 -20.93 -6.70 1.44
C THR A 306 -21.82 -7.67 0.65
N ILE A 307 -21.17 -8.69 0.05
CA ILE A 307 -21.85 -9.85 -0.54
C ILE A 307 -22.33 -10.77 0.58
#